data_4767b64754b6b620bc4512ce6ca56996
#
_entry.id   4767b64754b6b620bc4512ce6ca56996
#
_cell.length_a   1.000
_cell.length_b   1.000
_cell.length_c   1.000
_cell.angle_alpha   90.00
_cell.angle_beta   90.00
_cell.angle_gamma   90.00
#
_symmetry.space_group_name_H-M   'P 1'
#
loop_
_entity.id
_entity.type
_entity.pdbx_description
1 polymer ?
#
loop_
_entity_poly.entity_id
_entity_poly.type
_entity_poly.pdbx_seq_one_letter_code
_entity_poly.pdbx_strand_id
1 'polypeptide(L)'
;LFDLSKTRAADLLRECEYPWQALDKIGETILKIGAALSSEEFSHPKEDVWIAKDAVVYPTAWINGPCIIDSGAEVRHGAFIRGNALVGKNCVVGNSVELKNVILFDNVQTPHYNYVGDSILGYKAHMGAGSITSNVKSDKTHVVIKSAEKSIETGRKKVGAMLGDFVEVGCN
;
A
#
# COMPACT_ATOMS: atom_id res chain seq x y z
N LEU A 1 6.57 10.15 -11.30
CA LEU A 1 6.90 9.17 -10.26
C LEU A 1 6.06 7.91 -10.41
N PHE A 2 4.75 8.03 -10.75
CA PHE A 2 3.79 6.95 -10.82
C PHE A 2 3.00 6.95 -12.14
N ASP A 3 2.84 5.77 -12.75
CA ASP A 3 1.85 5.54 -13.80
C ASP A 3 0.47 5.31 -13.15
N LEU A 4 -0.34 6.34 -13.09
CA LEU A 4 -1.66 6.29 -12.44
C LEU A 4 -2.66 5.36 -13.12
N SER A 5 -2.38 4.84 -14.32
CA SER A 5 -3.21 3.81 -14.96
C SER A 5 -3.08 2.44 -14.28
N LYS A 6 -2.12 2.28 -13.36
CA LYS A 6 -1.76 1.04 -12.67
C LYS A 6 -2.24 1.00 -11.21
N THR A 7 -3.27 1.75 -10.87
CA THR A 7 -3.86 1.74 -9.53
C THR A 7 -5.33 2.18 -9.56
N ARG A 8 -6.13 1.63 -8.67
CA ARG A 8 -7.51 2.13 -8.44
C ARG A 8 -7.54 3.47 -7.71
N ALA A 9 -6.44 3.89 -7.07
CA ALA A 9 -6.35 5.17 -6.36
C ALA A 9 -5.96 6.35 -7.27
N ALA A 10 -6.06 6.21 -8.59
CA ALA A 10 -5.64 7.22 -9.56
C ALA A 10 -6.26 8.60 -9.29
N ASP A 11 -7.57 8.65 -9.00
CA ASP A 11 -8.27 9.92 -8.79
C ASP A 11 -7.78 10.63 -7.52
N LEU A 12 -7.61 9.89 -6.42
CA LEU A 12 -7.00 10.43 -5.20
C LEU A 12 -5.63 11.04 -5.47
N LEU A 13 -4.78 10.31 -6.20
CA LEU A 13 -3.39 10.76 -6.45
C LEU A 13 -3.30 11.93 -7.42
N ARG A 14 -4.26 12.08 -8.35
CA ARG A 14 -4.34 13.26 -9.23
C ARG A 14 -4.66 14.56 -8.48
N GLU A 15 -5.36 14.47 -7.37
CA GLU A 15 -5.70 15.62 -6.52
C GLU A 15 -4.54 16.08 -5.64
N CYS A 16 -3.45 15.29 -5.55
CA CYS A 16 -2.33 15.56 -4.67
C CYS A 16 -1.17 16.23 -5.43
N GLU A 17 -0.67 17.35 -4.92
CA GLU A 17 0.58 17.94 -5.39
C GLU A 17 1.77 17.01 -5.05
N TYR A 18 1.75 16.45 -3.85
CA TYR A 18 2.75 15.49 -3.38
C TYR A 18 2.09 14.18 -2.94
N PRO A 19 2.69 13.02 -3.25
CA PRO A 19 2.04 11.72 -3.02
C PRO A 19 1.71 11.45 -1.55
N TRP A 20 2.50 11.94 -0.60
CA TRP A 20 2.20 11.74 0.85
C TRP A 20 0.93 12.44 1.32
N GLN A 21 0.38 13.38 0.56
CA GLN A 21 -0.90 14.03 0.87
C GLN A 21 -2.07 13.05 0.74
N ALA A 22 -1.91 11.98 -0.04
CA ALA A 22 -2.93 10.93 -0.16
C ALA A 22 -3.08 10.07 1.11
N LEU A 23 -2.06 10.03 1.97
CA LEU A 23 -2.01 9.09 3.10
C LEU A 23 -3.19 9.22 4.09
N ASP A 24 -3.72 10.43 4.30
CA ASP A 24 -4.87 10.65 5.18
C ASP A 24 -6.20 10.18 4.58
N LYS A 25 -6.24 10.05 3.25
CA LYS A 25 -7.47 9.75 2.50
C LYS A 25 -7.55 8.30 2.01
N ILE A 26 -6.53 7.47 2.28
CA ILE A 26 -6.47 6.08 1.79
C ILE A 26 -7.70 5.29 2.26
N GLY A 27 -8.02 5.34 3.55
CA GLY A 27 -9.16 4.59 4.11
C GLY A 27 -10.48 4.98 3.48
N GLU A 28 -10.78 6.28 3.41
CA GLU A 28 -12.00 6.80 2.77
C GLU A 28 -12.08 6.41 1.29
N THR A 29 -10.95 6.49 0.59
CA THR A 29 -10.87 6.11 -0.82
C THR A 29 -11.15 4.62 -1.02
N ILE A 30 -10.62 3.76 -0.15
CA ILE A 30 -10.88 2.31 -0.19
C ILE A 30 -12.37 2.03 0.02
N LEU A 31 -13.01 2.67 1.00
CA LEU A 31 -14.44 2.52 1.26
C LEU A 31 -15.27 2.92 0.03
N LYS A 32 -14.95 4.06 -0.58
CA LYS A 32 -15.63 4.54 -1.79
C LYS A 32 -15.46 3.58 -2.98
N ILE A 33 -14.23 3.11 -3.23
CA ILE A 33 -13.96 2.16 -4.30
C ILE A 33 -14.66 0.83 -3.99
N GLY A 34 -14.51 0.30 -2.78
CA GLY A 34 -15.07 -0.98 -2.36
C GLY A 34 -16.58 -1.06 -2.53
N ALA A 35 -17.29 0.00 -2.14
CA ALA A 35 -18.75 0.09 -2.31
C ALA A 35 -19.21 0.02 -3.77
N ALA A 36 -18.35 0.34 -4.73
CA ALA A 36 -18.64 0.30 -6.16
C ALA A 36 -18.15 -0.99 -6.86
N LEU A 37 -17.45 -1.89 -6.13
CA LEU A 37 -16.96 -3.14 -6.70
C LEU A 37 -18.11 -4.14 -6.93
N SER A 38 -18.04 -4.85 -8.07
CA SER A 38 -19.03 -5.87 -8.42
C SER A 38 -18.89 -7.11 -7.53
N SER A 39 -20.01 -7.58 -6.98
CA SER A 39 -20.08 -8.85 -6.25
C SER A 39 -19.82 -10.08 -7.14
N GLU A 40 -19.85 -9.91 -8.47
CA GLU A 40 -19.45 -10.96 -9.41
C GLU A 40 -17.95 -11.18 -9.43
N GLU A 41 -17.16 -10.12 -9.22
CA GLU A 41 -15.70 -10.15 -9.26
C GLU A 41 -15.07 -10.19 -7.87
N PHE A 42 -15.71 -9.60 -6.86
CA PHE A 42 -15.19 -9.48 -5.50
C PHE A 42 -16.07 -10.18 -4.47
N SER A 43 -15.45 -10.83 -3.52
CA SER A 43 -16.06 -11.26 -2.26
C SER A 43 -15.90 -10.18 -1.19
N HIS A 44 -16.85 -10.15 -0.24
CA HIS A 44 -16.85 -9.24 0.91
C HIS A 44 -16.90 -10.07 2.20
N PRO A 45 -15.78 -10.73 2.60
CA PRO A 45 -15.76 -11.73 3.66
C PRO A 45 -15.99 -11.16 5.06
N LYS A 46 -15.74 -9.88 5.26
CA LYS A 46 -16.02 -9.13 6.49
C LYS A 46 -16.14 -7.62 6.20
N GLU A 47 -16.59 -6.87 7.19
CA GLU A 47 -16.76 -5.43 7.11
C GLU A 47 -15.51 -4.73 6.52
N ASP A 48 -15.74 -3.87 5.53
CA ASP A 48 -14.73 -3.06 4.84
C ASP A 48 -13.56 -3.84 4.19
N VAL A 49 -13.76 -5.13 3.88
CA VAL A 49 -12.76 -5.95 3.19
C VAL A 49 -13.32 -6.51 1.91
N TRP A 50 -12.72 -6.17 0.78
CA TRP A 50 -13.05 -6.67 -0.56
C TRP A 50 -11.86 -7.45 -1.12
N ILE A 51 -12.11 -8.68 -1.54
CA ILE A 51 -11.10 -9.59 -2.08
C ILE A 51 -11.57 -10.08 -3.44
N ALA A 52 -10.78 -9.88 -4.48
CA ALA A 52 -11.07 -10.42 -5.80
C ALA A 52 -11.15 -11.94 -5.75
N LYS A 53 -12.10 -12.52 -6.48
CA LYS A 53 -12.37 -13.98 -6.41
C LYS A 53 -11.23 -14.84 -6.94
N ASP A 54 -10.37 -14.26 -7.78
CA ASP A 54 -9.17 -14.90 -8.33
C ASP A 54 -7.88 -14.55 -7.54
N ALA A 55 -8.00 -13.76 -6.48
CA ALA A 55 -6.90 -13.53 -5.56
C ALA A 55 -6.70 -14.72 -4.63
N VAL A 56 -5.45 -15.00 -4.26
CA VAL A 56 -5.08 -16.10 -3.37
C VAL A 56 -4.73 -15.54 -2.00
N VAL A 57 -5.55 -15.87 -1.00
CA VAL A 57 -5.30 -15.51 0.40
C VAL A 57 -5.08 -16.77 1.22
N TYR A 58 -3.88 -16.91 1.78
CA TYR A 58 -3.52 -18.08 2.59
C TYR A 58 -4.19 -18.01 3.97
N PRO A 59 -4.56 -19.16 4.55
CA PRO A 59 -5.45 -19.22 5.73
C PRO A 59 -4.86 -18.63 7.01
N THR A 60 -3.54 -18.42 7.07
CA THR A 60 -2.87 -17.80 8.23
C THR A 60 -2.63 -16.30 8.06
N ALA A 61 -3.05 -15.72 6.95
CA ALA A 61 -3.02 -14.26 6.78
C ALA A 61 -4.15 -13.61 7.60
N TRP A 62 -3.85 -12.45 8.19
CA TRP A 62 -4.85 -11.65 8.90
C TRP A 62 -5.07 -10.32 8.20
N ILE A 63 -6.31 -10.06 7.80
CA ILE A 63 -6.67 -8.85 7.05
C ILE A 63 -7.72 -8.08 7.82
N ASN A 64 -7.42 -6.82 8.17
CA ASN A 64 -8.39 -5.85 8.68
C ASN A 64 -8.78 -4.86 7.58
N GLY A 65 -10.02 -4.36 7.66
CA GLY A 65 -10.50 -3.26 6.82
C GLY A 65 -10.07 -1.87 7.35
N PRO A 66 -10.24 -0.83 6.52
CA PRO A 66 -10.61 -0.91 5.09
C PRO A 66 -9.49 -1.53 4.25
N CYS A 67 -9.84 -2.49 3.39
CA CYS A 67 -8.86 -3.19 2.55
C CYS A 67 -9.45 -3.65 1.23
N ILE A 68 -8.70 -3.48 0.14
CA ILE A 68 -8.98 -4.11 -1.16
C ILE A 68 -7.79 -4.97 -1.54
N ILE A 69 -8.05 -6.25 -1.85
CA ILE A 69 -7.10 -7.17 -2.49
C ILE A 69 -7.58 -7.39 -3.90
N ASP A 70 -6.85 -6.86 -4.88
CA ASP A 70 -7.28 -6.86 -6.29
C ASP A 70 -6.95 -8.19 -7.01
N SER A 71 -7.43 -8.31 -8.22
CA SER A 71 -7.34 -9.49 -9.10
C SER A 71 -5.91 -10.02 -9.21
N GLY A 72 -5.75 -11.33 -9.11
CA GLY A 72 -4.49 -12.03 -9.22
C GLY A 72 -3.49 -11.76 -8.09
N ALA A 73 -3.84 -10.98 -7.07
CA ALA A 73 -2.96 -10.72 -5.93
C ALA A 73 -2.80 -11.96 -5.05
N GLU A 74 -1.64 -12.11 -4.43
CA GLU A 74 -1.30 -13.20 -3.52
C GLU A 74 -0.95 -12.65 -2.13
N VAL A 75 -1.70 -13.07 -1.10
CA VAL A 75 -1.44 -12.74 0.32
C VAL A 75 -1.03 -14.00 1.04
N ARG A 76 0.26 -14.11 1.35
CA ARG A 76 0.91 -15.34 1.83
C ARG A 76 0.77 -15.55 3.33
N HIS A 77 1.28 -16.70 3.79
CA HIS A 77 1.26 -17.11 5.18
C HIS A 77 1.83 -16.06 6.13
N GLY A 78 1.11 -15.79 7.24
CA GLY A 78 1.56 -14.88 8.28
C GLY A 78 1.53 -13.39 7.91
N ALA A 79 1.03 -13.03 6.73
CA ALA A 79 0.85 -11.62 6.38
C ALA A 79 -0.16 -10.96 7.31
N PHE A 80 0.15 -9.75 7.77
CA PHE A 80 -0.71 -8.93 8.63
C PHE A 80 -1.07 -7.61 7.96
N ILE A 81 -2.27 -7.50 7.43
CA ILE A 81 -2.81 -6.27 6.86
C ILE A 81 -3.64 -5.57 7.91
N ARG A 82 -3.13 -4.44 8.42
CA ARG A 82 -3.72 -3.72 9.56
C ARG A 82 -4.89 -2.81 9.18
N GLY A 83 -5.13 -2.63 7.88
CA GLY A 83 -6.16 -1.76 7.35
C GLY A 83 -5.61 -0.54 6.62
N ASN A 84 -6.52 0.21 5.99
CA ASN A 84 -6.20 1.25 5.03
C ASN A 84 -5.20 0.75 3.97
N ALA A 85 -5.45 -0.44 3.41
CA ALA A 85 -4.56 -1.08 2.46
C ALA A 85 -5.24 -1.32 1.11
N LEU A 86 -4.76 -0.66 0.07
CA LEU A 86 -5.11 -0.94 -1.31
C LEU A 86 -3.99 -1.77 -1.93
N VAL A 87 -4.26 -3.06 -2.17
CA VAL A 87 -3.34 -3.99 -2.81
C VAL A 87 -3.78 -4.16 -4.25
N GLY A 88 -2.97 -3.68 -5.19
CA GLY A 88 -3.25 -3.68 -6.62
C GLY A 88 -3.18 -5.07 -7.25
N LYS A 89 -3.46 -5.13 -8.55
CA LYS A 89 -3.49 -6.40 -9.31
C LYS A 89 -2.14 -7.09 -9.32
N ASN A 90 -2.16 -8.42 -9.22
CA ASN A 90 -0.96 -9.27 -9.28
C ASN A 90 0.12 -8.89 -8.26
N CYS A 91 -0.23 -8.22 -7.17
CA CYS A 91 0.69 -7.94 -6.08
C CYS A 91 1.02 -9.20 -5.29
N VAL A 92 2.21 -9.22 -4.70
CA VAL A 92 2.61 -10.23 -3.72
C VAL A 92 2.80 -9.57 -2.36
N VAL A 93 1.94 -9.91 -1.41
CA VAL A 93 2.11 -9.61 0.01
C VAL A 93 2.60 -10.90 0.67
N GLY A 94 3.89 -10.98 0.86
CA GLY A 94 4.58 -12.24 1.15
C GLY A 94 4.51 -12.69 2.60
N ASN A 95 5.33 -13.69 2.90
CA ASN A 95 5.40 -14.28 4.23
C ASN A 95 5.76 -13.24 5.29
N SER A 96 4.94 -13.17 6.34
CA SER A 96 5.16 -12.31 7.51
C SER A 96 5.37 -10.83 7.17
N VAL A 97 4.70 -10.36 6.15
CA VAL A 97 4.68 -8.94 5.75
C VAL A 97 3.61 -8.20 6.54
N GLU A 98 3.95 -7.05 7.06
CA GLU A 98 2.98 -6.15 7.69
C GLU A 98 2.70 -4.94 6.80
N LEU A 99 1.42 -4.69 6.49
CA LEU A 99 0.94 -3.53 5.74
C LEU A 99 0.06 -2.64 6.62
N LYS A 100 0.29 -1.33 6.58
CA LYS A 100 -0.52 -0.35 7.32
C LYS A 100 -0.57 0.98 6.60
N ASN A 101 -1.75 1.40 6.19
CA ASN A 101 -1.98 2.70 5.51
C ASN A 101 -1.14 2.84 4.24
N VAL A 102 -1.43 2.00 3.23
CA VAL A 102 -0.61 1.86 2.02
C VAL A 102 -1.44 1.82 0.74
N ILE A 103 -0.83 2.26 -0.35
CA ILE A 103 -1.26 1.97 -1.71
C ILE A 103 -0.13 1.19 -2.40
N LEU A 104 -0.40 -0.07 -2.74
CA LEU A 104 0.44 -0.86 -3.62
C LEU A 104 -0.18 -0.83 -5.02
N PHE A 105 0.57 -0.33 -5.99
CA PHE A 105 0.17 -0.34 -7.39
C PHE A 105 0.21 -1.77 -7.94
N ASP A 106 -0.25 -1.97 -9.16
CA ASP A 106 -0.24 -3.29 -9.79
C ASP A 106 1.17 -3.87 -9.86
N ASN A 107 1.29 -5.18 -9.66
CA ASN A 107 2.53 -5.96 -9.71
C ASN A 107 3.60 -5.58 -8.67
N VAL A 108 3.24 -4.88 -7.61
CA VAL A 108 4.16 -4.62 -6.49
C VAL A 108 4.46 -5.91 -5.76
N GLN A 109 5.73 -6.07 -5.35
CA GLN A 109 6.16 -7.22 -4.57
C GLN A 109 6.79 -6.80 -3.24
N THR A 110 6.20 -7.28 -2.15
CA THR A 110 6.74 -7.23 -0.79
C THR A 110 6.84 -8.67 -0.27
N PRO A 111 7.82 -9.48 -0.76
CA PRO A 111 7.70 -10.93 -0.69
C PRO A 111 8.05 -11.54 0.66
N HIS A 112 8.88 -10.91 1.50
CA HIS A 112 9.44 -11.54 2.70
C HIS A 112 9.74 -10.57 3.82
N TYR A 113 9.06 -10.72 4.98
CA TYR A 113 9.37 -10.02 6.24
C TYR A 113 9.49 -8.50 6.09
N ASN A 114 8.68 -7.90 5.24
CA ASN A 114 8.69 -6.47 5.04
C ASN A 114 7.72 -5.79 6.01
N TYR A 115 8.07 -4.60 6.50
CA TYR A 115 7.09 -3.66 7.06
C TYR A 115 6.89 -2.51 6.09
N VAL A 116 5.64 -2.30 5.68
CA VAL A 116 5.27 -1.19 4.80
C VAL A 116 4.18 -0.37 5.48
N GLY A 117 4.56 0.80 5.95
CA GLY A 117 3.66 1.69 6.67
C GLY A 117 3.65 3.10 6.13
N ASP A 118 2.46 3.70 6.01
CA ASP A 118 2.27 5.09 5.55
C ASP A 118 3.04 5.35 4.24
N SER A 119 2.85 4.46 3.25
CA SER A 119 3.69 4.37 2.05
C SER A 119 2.86 4.19 0.78
N ILE A 120 3.45 4.58 -0.35
CA ILE A 120 2.91 4.35 -1.69
C ILE A 120 4.01 3.71 -2.53
N LEU A 121 3.73 2.50 -3.04
CA LEU A 121 4.65 1.74 -3.88
C LEU A 121 4.10 1.70 -5.30
N GLY A 122 4.85 2.24 -6.25
CA GLY A 122 4.49 2.37 -7.65
C GLY A 122 4.51 1.03 -8.41
N TYR A 123 4.09 1.07 -9.64
CA TYR A 123 3.96 -0.09 -10.52
C TYR A 123 5.25 -0.91 -10.59
N LYS A 124 5.15 -2.21 -10.33
CA LYS A 124 6.30 -3.13 -10.30
C LYS A 124 7.41 -2.76 -9.30
N ALA A 125 7.14 -1.93 -8.31
CA ALA A 125 8.11 -1.74 -7.24
C ALA A 125 8.31 -3.03 -6.45
N HIS A 126 9.55 -3.30 -6.05
CA HIS A 126 9.93 -4.50 -5.32
C HIS A 126 10.71 -4.14 -4.06
N MET A 127 10.37 -4.78 -2.96
CA MET A 127 11.11 -4.66 -1.69
C MET A 127 11.82 -5.97 -1.38
N GLY A 128 13.14 -5.95 -1.33
CA GLY A 128 13.95 -7.10 -0.92
C GLY A 128 13.62 -7.60 0.48
N ALA A 129 14.01 -8.84 0.78
CA ALA A 129 13.71 -9.48 2.05
C ALA A 129 14.18 -8.65 3.25
N GLY A 130 13.31 -8.48 4.24
CA GLY A 130 13.60 -7.75 5.47
C GLY A 130 13.62 -6.23 5.35
N SER A 131 13.53 -5.66 4.14
CA SER A 131 13.51 -4.20 3.99
C SER A 131 12.25 -3.58 4.60
N ILE A 132 12.41 -2.40 5.21
CA ILE A 132 11.40 -1.74 6.05
C ILE A 132 11.22 -0.29 5.62
N THR A 133 9.98 0.17 5.50
CA THR A 133 9.69 1.60 5.38
C THR A 133 9.58 2.23 6.77
N SER A 134 10.68 2.79 7.28
CA SER A 134 10.61 3.55 8.54
C SER A 134 9.72 4.77 8.35
N ASN A 135 8.68 4.91 9.16
CA ASN A 135 7.65 5.94 8.98
C ASN A 135 7.55 6.97 10.11
N VAL A 136 8.33 6.81 11.19
CA VAL A 136 8.31 7.70 12.36
C VAL A 136 9.73 8.11 12.71
N LYS A 137 9.96 9.40 12.91
CA LYS A 137 11.22 9.90 13.47
C LYS A 137 11.28 9.64 14.99
N SER A 138 12.46 9.32 15.51
CA SER A 138 12.65 9.07 16.95
C SER A 138 12.33 10.29 17.82
N ASP A 139 12.54 11.50 17.32
CA ASP A 139 12.21 12.76 17.99
C ASP A 139 10.72 13.13 17.90
N LYS A 140 9.91 12.33 17.18
CA LYS A 140 8.46 12.52 16.96
C LYS A 140 8.07 13.87 16.32
N THR A 141 9.03 14.58 15.73
CA THR A 141 8.75 15.79 14.95
C THR A 141 8.16 15.44 13.59
N HIS A 142 7.65 16.44 12.88
CA HIS A 142 7.14 16.23 11.52
C HIS A 142 8.25 15.78 10.58
N VAL A 143 7.86 14.93 9.62
CA VAL A 143 8.77 14.48 8.57
C VAL A 143 8.98 15.61 7.58
N VAL A 144 10.25 15.86 7.23
CA VAL A 144 10.66 16.83 6.22
C VAL A 144 11.29 16.08 5.05
N ILE A 145 10.78 16.27 3.85
CA ILE A 145 11.36 15.71 2.63
C ILE A 145 12.43 16.67 2.13
N LYS A 146 13.66 16.19 2.05
CA LYS A 146 14.81 16.97 1.60
C LYS A 146 15.19 16.57 0.17
N SER A 147 15.35 17.56 -0.69
CA SER A 147 15.98 17.42 -2.01
C SER A 147 17.23 18.29 -2.09
N ALA A 148 17.96 18.22 -3.20
CA ALA A 148 19.11 19.07 -3.43
C ALA A 148 18.75 20.57 -3.47
N GLU A 149 17.53 20.91 -3.86
CA GLU A 149 17.10 22.28 -4.10
C GLU A 149 16.25 22.85 -2.97
N LYS A 150 15.47 22.00 -2.28
CA LYS A 150 14.50 22.45 -1.27
C LYS A 150 14.23 21.42 -0.19
N SER A 151 13.74 21.93 0.94
CA SER A 151 13.12 21.10 1.99
C SER A 151 11.63 21.37 2.02
N ILE A 152 10.84 20.29 2.10
CA ILE A 152 9.37 20.36 2.06
C ILE A 152 8.85 19.78 3.38
N GLU A 153 8.17 20.61 4.15
CA GLU A 153 7.47 20.20 5.36
C GLU A 153 6.23 19.39 4.96
N THR A 154 6.15 18.16 5.43
CA THR A 154 4.98 17.30 5.13
C THR A 154 3.77 17.59 6.01
N GLY A 155 3.96 18.30 7.12
CA GLY A 155 2.95 18.50 8.15
C GLY A 155 2.57 17.20 8.90
N ARG A 156 3.29 16.10 8.68
CA ARG A 156 2.93 14.75 9.15
C ARG A 156 4.01 14.16 10.05
N LYS A 157 3.58 13.47 11.11
CA LYS A 157 4.49 12.71 11.99
C LYS A 157 4.83 11.33 11.42
N LYS A 158 4.03 10.84 10.45
CA LYS A 158 4.21 9.53 9.84
C LYS A 158 4.20 9.65 8.33
N VAL A 159 5.31 9.36 7.72
CA VAL A 159 5.50 9.21 6.27
C VAL A 159 6.55 8.13 6.08
N GLY A 160 6.18 7.07 5.40
CA GLY A 160 7.09 5.99 5.03
C GLY A 160 7.83 6.28 3.72
N ALA A 161 7.69 5.41 2.75
CA ALA A 161 8.36 5.55 1.45
C ALA A 161 7.36 5.84 0.32
N MET A 162 7.80 6.66 -0.63
CA MET A 162 7.13 6.89 -1.91
C MET A 162 8.03 6.30 -3.00
N LEU A 163 7.91 4.99 -3.23
CA LEU A 163 8.71 4.29 -4.23
C LEU A 163 8.06 4.46 -5.59
N GLY A 164 8.79 5.04 -6.54
CA GLY A 164 8.33 5.20 -7.92
C GLY A 164 8.17 3.86 -8.64
N ASP A 165 7.67 3.92 -9.88
CA ASP A 165 7.53 2.73 -10.70
C ASP A 165 8.89 2.07 -10.95
N PHE A 166 8.92 0.73 -10.96
CA PHE A 166 10.11 -0.11 -11.21
C PHE A 166 11.26 0.08 -10.20
N VAL A 167 10.99 0.68 -9.04
CA VAL A 167 12.01 0.78 -7.99
C VAL A 167 12.30 -0.58 -7.38
N GLU A 168 13.59 -0.90 -7.27
CA GLU A 168 14.11 -2.09 -6.60
C GLU A 168 14.79 -1.66 -5.28
N VAL A 169 14.28 -2.16 -4.15
CA VAL A 169 14.90 -1.99 -2.83
C VAL A 169 15.64 -3.28 -2.49
N GLY A 170 16.92 -3.19 -2.18
CA GLY A 170 17.71 -4.34 -1.76
C GLY A 170 17.26 -4.96 -0.44
N CYS A 171 17.77 -6.15 -0.14
CA CYS A 171 17.63 -6.76 1.19
C CYS A 171 18.36 -5.92 2.24
N ASN A 172 17.87 -5.96 3.48
CA ASN A 172 18.52 -5.28 4.62
C ASN A 172 19.86 -5.96 5.02
#